data_6f150259d095f3683e35e82f288313aa
#
_entry.id   6f150259d095f3683e35e82f288313aa
#
_cell.length_a   1.000
_cell.length_b   1.000
_cell.length_c   1.000
_cell.angle_alpha   90.00
_cell.angle_beta   90.00
_cell.angle_gamma   90.00
#
_symmetry.space_group_name_H-M   'P 1'
#
loop_
_entity.id
_entity.type
_entity.pdbx_description
1 polymer ?
#
loop_
_entity_poly.entity_id
_entity_poly.type
_entity_poly.pdbx_seq_one_letter_code
_entity_poly.pdbx_strand_id
1 'polypeptide(L)'
;VIGEAPATKDLIKLTDKDFKVVNWISIGLVFLIILVVLKSISLPFILVIAIEFAIYVNMGISGFTGLELPFIVPVCISTIQLGSTVDYAILMSTRYKTERMLGLDKRDAVSTAAAASIPSIIVSALGFFTATIGVAIYSNIGIISTLCTMMARGAIISMLTVILILPSFLMAFDNLICHTT
;
A
#
# COMPACT_ATOMS: atom_id res chain seq x y z
N VAL A 1 40.82 -0.03 -8.06
CA VAL A 1 40.81 -0.62 -6.71
C VAL A 1 39.86 -1.80 -6.75
N ILE A 2 40.37 -3.02 -6.69
CA ILE A 2 39.60 -4.26 -6.70
C ILE A 2 39.51 -4.74 -5.25
N GLY A 3 38.28 -4.81 -4.68
CA GLY A 3 38.04 -5.29 -3.32
C GLY A 3 36.53 -5.30 -2.98
N GLU A 4 36.12 -6.06 -1.96
CA GLU A 4 34.73 -6.18 -1.54
C GLU A 4 34.10 -4.84 -1.07
N ALA A 5 34.88 -3.99 -0.42
CA ALA A 5 34.41 -2.71 0.11
C ALA A 5 33.97 -1.70 -0.97
N PRO A 6 34.70 -1.47 -2.08
CA PRO A 6 34.22 -0.62 -3.16
C PRO A 6 33.02 -1.22 -3.90
N ALA A 7 32.99 -2.54 -4.09
CA ALA A 7 31.83 -3.21 -4.72
C ALA A 7 30.56 -3.05 -3.89
N THR A 8 30.63 -3.19 -2.58
CA THR A 8 29.50 -2.98 -1.66
C THR A 8 29.01 -1.53 -1.70
N LYS A 9 29.92 -0.55 -1.75
CA LYS A 9 29.57 0.87 -1.81
C LYS A 9 28.90 1.26 -3.12
N ASP A 10 29.36 0.71 -4.23
CA ASP A 10 28.74 0.92 -5.55
C ASP A 10 27.36 0.23 -5.62
N LEU A 11 27.22 -0.95 -5.02
CA LEU A 11 25.96 -1.67 -4.91
C LEU A 11 24.91 -0.84 -4.13
N ILE A 12 25.29 -0.27 -2.98
CA ILE A 12 24.40 0.58 -2.17
C ILE A 12 23.95 1.80 -2.97
N LYS A 13 24.88 2.48 -3.67
CA LYS A 13 24.51 3.66 -4.48
C LYS A 13 23.57 3.33 -5.65
N LEU A 14 23.81 2.20 -6.32
CA LEU A 14 22.95 1.73 -7.40
C LEU A 14 21.56 1.39 -6.86
N THR A 15 21.49 0.70 -5.73
CA THR A 15 20.23 0.33 -5.08
C THR A 15 19.42 1.55 -4.65
N ASP A 16 20.04 2.59 -4.08
CA ASP A 16 19.35 3.84 -3.73
C ASP A 16 18.76 4.55 -4.95
N LYS A 17 19.49 4.53 -6.07
CA LYS A 17 18.99 5.08 -7.33
C LYS A 17 17.83 4.25 -7.89
N ASP A 18 17.99 2.94 -7.92
CA ASP A 18 16.99 2.02 -8.44
C ASP A 18 15.74 2.06 -7.58
N PHE A 19 15.87 2.13 -6.25
CA PHE A 19 14.75 2.29 -5.33
C PHE A 19 13.91 3.53 -5.68
N LYS A 20 14.56 4.68 -5.86
CA LYS A 20 13.85 5.92 -6.23
C LYS A 20 13.15 5.80 -7.57
N VAL A 21 13.83 5.26 -8.58
CA VAL A 21 13.26 5.10 -9.93
C VAL A 21 12.08 4.13 -9.93
N VAL A 22 12.25 2.95 -9.32
CA VAL A 22 11.18 1.95 -9.23
C VAL A 22 9.99 2.47 -8.46
N ASN A 23 10.21 3.15 -7.32
CA ASN A 23 9.14 3.72 -6.52
C ASN A 23 8.34 4.78 -7.31
N TRP A 24 8.99 5.72 -7.96
CA TRP A 24 8.31 6.74 -8.77
C TRP A 24 7.55 6.15 -9.96
N ILE A 25 8.13 5.17 -10.65
CA ILE A 25 7.46 4.48 -11.76
C ILE A 25 6.25 3.70 -11.24
N SER A 26 6.38 2.99 -10.12
CA SER A 26 5.28 2.22 -9.52
C SER A 26 4.13 3.13 -9.09
N ILE A 27 4.43 4.25 -8.43
CA ILE A 27 3.43 5.26 -8.04
C ILE A 27 2.73 5.81 -9.29
N GLY A 28 3.48 6.15 -10.33
CA GLY A 28 2.92 6.67 -11.58
C GLY A 28 1.99 5.67 -12.29
N LEU A 29 2.38 4.40 -12.35
CA LEU A 29 1.56 3.33 -12.93
C LEU A 29 0.29 3.10 -12.13
N VAL A 30 0.40 3.03 -10.79
CA VAL A 30 -0.75 2.87 -9.90
C VAL A 30 -1.69 4.05 -10.02
N PHE A 31 -1.17 5.28 -10.04
CA PHE A 31 -1.97 6.48 -10.25
C PHE A 31 -2.77 6.39 -11.56
N LEU A 32 -2.12 5.96 -12.64
CA LEU A 32 -2.74 5.80 -13.95
C LEU A 32 -3.84 4.72 -13.92
N ILE A 33 -3.57 3.57 -13.29
CA ILE A 33 -4.56 2.48 -13.14
C ILE A 33 -5.78 2.98 -12.38
N ILE A 34 -5.60 3.63 -11.24
CA ILE A 34 -6.69 4.15 -10.42
C ILE A 34 -7.49 5.20 -11.21
N LEU A 35 -6.83 6.07 -11.96
CA LEU A 35 -7.45 7.09 -12.78
C LEU A 35 -8.37 6.46 -13.84
N VAL A 36 -7.90 5.41 -14.52
CA VAL A 36 -8.70 4.71 -15.54
C VAL A 36 -9.88 3.96 -14.90
N VAL A 37 -9.66 3.30 -13.77
CA VAL A 37 -10.70 2.49 -13.09
C VAL A 37 -11.79 3.37 -12.49
N LEU A 38 -11.41 4.43 -11.77
CA LEU A 38 -12.37 5.29 -11.05
C LEU A 38 -12.91 6.43 -11.91
N LYS A 39 -12.32 6.69 -13.08
CA LYS A 39 -12.70 7.80 -13.99
C LYS A 39 -12.86 9.13 -13.24
N SER A 40 -11.96 9.43 -12.32
CA SER A 40 -11.93 10.63 -11.51
C SER A 40 -10.48 11.01 -11.25
N ILE A 41 -10.15 12.30 -11.36
CA ILE A 41 -8.78 12.79 -11.17
C ILE A 41 -8.44 12.94 -9.68
N SER A 42 -9.42 13.27 -8.85
CA SER A 42 -9.21 13.56 -7.42
C SER A 42 -8.96 12.31 -6.58
N LEU A 43 -9.66 11.20 -6.89
CA LEU A 43 -9.53 9.95 -6.15
C LEU A 43 -8.12 9.34 -6.18
N PRO A 44 -7.43 9.26 -7.33
CA PRO A 44 -6.07 8.74 -7.37
C PRO A 44 -5.10 9.44 -6.42
N PHE A 45 -5.18 10.77 -6.28
CA PHE A 45 -4.31 11.51 -5.35
C PHE A 45 -4.55 11.08 -3.91
N ILE A 46 -5.81 11.00 -3.50
CA ILE A 46 -6.18 10.62 -2.13
C ILE A 46 -5.74 9.19 -1.83
N LEU A 47 -5.97 8.27 -2.77
CA LEU A 47 -5.64 6.87 -2.60
C LEU A 47 -4.13 6.64 -2.54
N VAL A 48 -3.37 7.26 -3.45
CA VAL A 48 -1.90 7.14 -3.46
C VAL A 48 -1.31 7.68 -2.15
N ILE A 49 -1.79 8.81 -1.62
CA ILE A 49 -1.33 9.34 -0.34
C ILE A 49 -1.60 8.36 0.80
N ALA A 50 -2.80 7.76 0.85
CA ALA A 50 -3.14 6.79 1.88
C ALA A 50 -2.28 5.51 1.80
N ILE A 51 -1.99 5.06 0.57
CA ILE A 51 -1.16 3.87 0.32
C ILE A 51 0.29 4.13 0.70
N GLU A 52 0.86 5.25 0.25
CA GLU A 52 2.22 5.65 0.60
C GLU A 52 2.39 5.80 2.11
N PHE A 53 1.40 6.39 2.79
CA PHE A 53 1.40 6.48 4.24
C PHE A 53 1.54 5.10 4.90
N ALA A 54 0.78 4.09 4.44
CA ALA A 54 0.88 2.73 4.97
C ALA A 54 2.27 2.10 4.75
N ILE A 55 2.89 2.35 3.58
CA ILE A 55 4.23 1.87 3.25
C ILE A 55 5.27 2.52 4.16
N TYR A 56 5.22 3.85 4.32
CA TYR A 56 6.15 4.57 5.20
C TYR A 56 6.03 4.16 6.66
N VAL A 57 4.81 3.92 7.17
CA VAL A 57 4.59 3.39 8.52
C VAL A 57 5.24 2.01 8.67
N ASN A 58 5.04 1.12 7.70
CA ASN A 58 5.66 -0.21 7.73
C ASN A 58 7.19 -0.14 7.71
N MET A 59 7.77 0.69 6.87
CA MET A 59 9.21 0.87 6.81
C MET A 59 9.77 1.58 8.07
N GLY A 60 9.04 2.56 8.59
CA GLY A 60 9.42 3.28 9.82
C GLY A 60 9.53 2.37 11.04
N ILE A 61 8.62 1.42 11.20
CA ILE A 61 8.67 0.43 12.30
C ILE A 61 9.98 -0.38 12.24
N SER A 62 10.48 -0.70 11.05
CA SER A 62 11.75 -1.43 10.90
C SER A 62 12.95 -0.62 11.40
N GLY A 63 12.96 0.69 11.19
CA GLY A 63 13.98 1.58 11.73
C GLY A 63 14.00 1.61 13.27
N PHE A 64 12.83 1.56 13.89
CA PHE A 64 12.73 1.53 15.35
C PHE A 64 13.09 0.17 15.97
N THR A 65 12.87 -0.92 15.25
CA THR A 65 13.19 -2.29 15.74
C THR A 65 14.65 -2.67 15.54
N GLY A 66 15.46 -1.82 14.90
CA GLY A 66 16.87 -2.08 14.65
C GLY A 66 17.13 -3.29 13.73
N LEU A 67 16.14 -3.69 12.93
CA LEU A 67 16.28 -4.76 11.96
C LEU A 67 17.21 -4.31 10.83
N GLU A 68 18.32 -5.00 10.66
CA GLU A 68 19.19 -4.81 9.52
C GLU A 68 18.45 -5.28 8.25
N LEU A 69 18.04 -4.32 7.42
CA LEU A 69 17.34 -4.61 6.19
C LEU A 69 18.35 -4.86 5.07
N PRO A 70 18.36 -6.06 4.47
CA PRO A 70 19.08 -6.28 3.22
C PRO A 70 18.62 -5.25 2.18
N PHE A 71 19.55 -4.74 1.38
CA PHE A 71 19.33 -3.63 0.44
C PHE A 71 18.15 -3.83 -0.53
N ILE A 72 17.82 -5.08 -0.86
CA ILE A 72 16.73 -5.41 -1.80
C ILE A 72 15.34 -5.35 -1.13
N VAL A 73 15.26 -5.51 0.18
CA VAL A 73 13.99 -5.63 0.92
C VAL A 73 13.12 -4.37 0.81
N PRO A 74 13.63 -3.13 0.97
CA PRO A 74 12.82 -1.93 0.82
C PRO A 74 12.16 -1.79 -0.56
N VAL A 75 12.89 -2.12 -1.63
CA VAL A 75 12.37 -2.06 -3.01
C VAL A 75 11.23 -3.06 -3.21
N CYS A 76 11.43 -4.30 -2.77
CA CYS A 76 10.40 -5.34 -2.88
C CYS A 76 9.17 -5.01 -2.04
N ILE A 77 9.35 -4.54 -0.80
CA ILE A 77 8.25 -4.22 0.10
C ILE A 77 7.41 -3.07 -0.44
N SER A 78 8.02 -1.96 -0.88
CA SER A 78 7.27 -0.82 -1.41
C SER A 78 6.42 -1.24 -2.61
N THR A 79 6.97 -1.99 -3.54
CA THR A 79 6.25 -2.41 -4.76
C THR A 79 5.14 -3.40 -4.46
N ILE A 80 5.39 -4.42 -3.64
CA ILE A 80 4.40 -5.46 -3.32
C ILE A 80 3.28 -4.89 -2.44
N GLN A 81 3.63 -4.10 -1.44
CA GLN A 81 2.65 -3.48 -0.55
C GLN A 81 1.80 -2.45 -1.29
N LEU A 82 2.39 -1.67 -2.20
CA LEU A 82 1.67 -0.77 -3.09
C LEU A 82 0.58 -1.53 -3.86
N GLY A 83 0.95 -2.63 -4.55
CA GLY A 83 0.02 -3.43 -5.34
C GLY A 83 -1.12 -4.02 -4.50
N SER A 84 -0.82 -4.62 -3.36
CA SER A 84 -1.84 -5.25 -2.50
C SER A 84 -2.78 -4.24 -1.83
N THR A 85 -2.30 -3.04 -1.51
CA THR A 85 -3.11 -2.00 -0.85
C THR A 85 -4.02 -1.29 -1.83
N VAL A 86 -3.61 -1.16 -3.09
CA VAL A 86 -4.41 -0.53 -4.16
C VAL A 86 -5.76 -1.21 -4.31
N ASP A 87 -5.80 -2.53 -4.30
CA ASP A 87 -7.04 -3.30 -4.48
C ASP A 87 -8.05 -3.01 -3.38
N TYR A 88 -7.60 -2.91 -2.12
CA TYR A 88 -8.45 -2.54 -0.98
C TYR A 88 -9.01 -1.13 -1.13
N ALA A 89 -8.15 -0.21 -1.53
CA ALA A 89 -8.50 1.19 -1.70
C ALA A 89 -9.49 1.40 -2.86
N ILE A 90 -9.28 0.74 -3.99
CA ILE A 90 -10.18 0.77 -5.15
C ILE A 90 -11.54 0.19 -4.77
N LEU A 91 -11.58 -0.96 -4.08
CA LEU A 91 -12.82 -1.62 -3.69
C LEU A 91 -13.71 -0.69 -2.86
N MET A 92 -13.16 -0.09 -1.81
CA MET A 92 -13.91 0.82 -0.93
C MET A 92 -14.32 2.11 -1.66
N SER A 93 -13.44 2.69 -2.46
CA SER A 93 -13.71 3.95 -3.17
C SER A 93 -14.74 3.78 -4.28
N THR A 94 -14.72 2.65 -4.99
CA THR A 94 -15.72 2.33 -6.01
C THR A 94 -17.10 2.18 -5.36
N ARG A 95 -17.20 1.48 -4.25
CA ARG A 95 -18.46 1.36 -3.49
C ARG A 95 -18.94 2.73 -3.02
N TYR A 96 -18.09 3.53 -2.41
CA TYR A 96 -18.43 4.88 -1.99
C TYR A 96 -18.99 5.72 -3.14
N LYS A 97 -18.31 5.73 -4.29
CA LYS A 97 -18.76 6.46 -5.48
C LYS A 97 -20.13 5.97 -5.95
N THR A 98 -20.36 4.65 -5.98
CA THR A 98 -21.65 4.07 -6.37
C THR A 98 -22.78 4.53 -5.43
N GLU A 99 -22.57 4.47 -4.12
CA GLU A 99 -23.57 4.89 -3.14
C GLU A 99 -23.88 6.40 -3.22
N ARG A 100 -22.85 7.22 -3.48
CA ARG A 100 -23.06 8.66 -3.73
C ARG A 100 -23.86 8.93 -5.01
N MET A 101 -23.65 8.16 -6.06
CA MET A 101 -24.41 8.27 -7.31
C MET A 101 -25.88 7.85 -7.13
N LEU A 102 -26.19 6.98 -6.17
CA LEU A 102 -27.54 6.59 -5.79
C LEU A 102 -28.25 7.66 -4.92
N GLY A 103 -27.57 8.75 -4.58
CA GLY A 103 -28.14 9.89 -3.86
C GLY A 103 -28.05 9.81 -2.34
N LEU A 104 -27.30 8.83 -1.77
CA LEU A 104 -27.10 8.78 -0.32
C LEU A 104 -26.24 9.98 0.16
N ASP A 105 -26.51 10.45 1.39
CA ASP A 105 -25.65 11.45 2.02
C ASP A 105 -24.23 10.87 2.26
N LYS A 106 -23.23 11.75 2.32
CA LYS A 106 -21.82 11.36 2.43
C LYS A 106 -21.52 10.42 3.61
N ARG A 107 -22.18 10.60 4.74
CA ARG A 107 -22.03 9.74 5.93
C ARG A 107 -22.60 8.34 5.71
N ASP A 108 -23.80 8.29 5.14
CA ASP A 108 -24.48 7.02 4.87
C ASP A 108 -23.77 6.26 3.75
N ALA A 109 -23.30 6.96 2.71
CA ALA A 109 -22.53 6.37 1.62
C ALA A 109 -21.21 5.74 2.12
N VAL A 110 -20.45 6.44 3.00
CA VAL A 110 -19.22 5.89 3.58
C VAL A 110 -19.53 4.70 4.48
N SER A 111 -20.57 4.79 5.32
CA SER A 111 -20.97 3.68 6.21
C SER A 111 -21.34 2.44 5.42
N THR A 112 -22.16 2.59 4.38
CA THR A 112 -22.59 1.48 3.51
C THR A 112 -21.41 0.91 2.71
N ALA A 113 -20.55 1.76 2.15
CA ALA A 113 -19.36 1.33 1.43
C ALA A 113 -18.40 0.58 2.32
N ALA A 114 -18.15 1.08 3.55
CA ALA A 114 -17.29 0.42 4.53
C ALA A 114 -17.89 -0.94 4.95
N ALA A 115 -19.16 -1.00 5.32
CA ALA A 115 -19.82 -2.23 5.72
C ALA A 115 -19.76 -3.31 4.63
N ALA A 116 -19.89 -2.93 3.36
CA ALA A 116 -19.81 -3.86 2.24
C ALA A 116 -18.36 -4.29 1.90
N SER A 117 -17.36 -3.42 2.11
CA SER A 117 -15.99 -3.66 1.67
C SER A 117 -15.10 -4.30 2.76
N ILE A 118 -15.30 -3.96 4.03
CA ILE A 118 -14.47 -4.41 5.16
C ILE A 118 -14.33 -5.94 5.22
N PRO A 119 -15.40 -6.76 5.10
CA PRO A 119 -15.25 -8.21 5.16
C PRO A 119 -14.31 -8.76 4.09
N SER A 120 -14.41 -8.26 2.86
CA SER A 120 -13.56 -8.67 1.75
C SER A 120 -12.10 -8.24 1.96
N ILE A 121 -11.88 -7.02 2.44
CA ILE A 121 -10.55 -6.50 2.76
C ILE A 121 -9.88 -7.34 3.85
N ILE A 122 -10.61 -7.67 4.93
CA ILE A 122 -10.08 -8.50 6.03
C ILE A 122 -9.68 -9.88 5.53
N VAL A 123 -10.54 -10.55 4.75
CA VAL A 123 -10.26 -11.89 4.23
C VAL A 123 -9.02 -11.87 3.34
N SER A 124 -8.91 -10.90 2.43
CA SER A 124 -7.75 -10.76 1.53
C SER A 124 -6.47 -10.45 2.30
N ALA A 125 -6.51 -9.52 3.25
CA ALA A 125 -5.35 -9.15 4.06
C ALA A 125 -4.87 -10.30 4.95
N LEU A 126 -5.79 -11.03 5.58
CA LEU A 126 -5.45 -12.20 6.40
C LEU A 126 -4.92 -13.35 5.53
N GLY A 127 -5.46 -13.55 4.33
CA GLY A 127 -4.94 -14.53 3.39
C GLY A 127 -3.49 -14.22 2.99
N PHE A 128 -3.21 -12.97 2.67
CA PHE A 128 -1.84 -12.53 2.34
C PHE A 128 -0.91 -12.61 3.57
N PHE A 129 -1.39 -12.21 4.76
CA PHE A 129 -0.65 -12.33 6.01
C PHE A 129 -0.28 -13.78 6.32
N THR A 130 -1.22 -14.71 6.27
CA THR A 130 -0.98 -16.13 6.58
C THR A 130 -0.02 -16.77 5.59
N ALA A 131 -0.14 -16.45 4.30
CA ALA A 131 0.76 -16.94 3.28
C ALA A 131 2.21 -16.46 3.51
N THR A 132 2.38 -15.18 3.82
CA THR A 132 3.72 -14.60 4.01
C THR A 132 4.34 -14.96 5.35
N ILE A 133 3.59 -14.97 6.45
CA ILE A 133 4.12 -15.33 7.77
C ILE A 133 4.50 -16.83 7.82
N GLY A 134 3.77 -17.68 7.11
CA GLY A 134 4.13 -19.10 6.99
C GLY A 134 5.52 -19.28 6.38
N VAL A 135 5.81 -18.58 5.29
CA VAL A 135 7.14 -18.61 4.65
C VAL A 135 8.21 -17.99 5.57
N ALA A 136 7.89 -16.90 6.27
CA ALA A 136 8.82 -16.25 7.19
C ALA A 136 9.30 -17.18 8.30
N ILE A 137 8.41 -18.00 8.86
CA ILE A 137 8.73 -18.95 9.94
C ILE A 137 9.52 -20.16 9.41
N TYR A 138 9.16 -20.66 8.24
CA TYR A 138 9.78 -21.87 7.69
C TYR A 138 11.09 -21.64 6.98
N SER A 139 11.37 -20.40 6.52
CA SER A 139 12.56 -20.11 5.75
C SER A 139 13.82 -20.02 6.60
N ASN A 140 14.83 -20.81 6.27
CA ASN A 140 16.16 -20.75 6.86
C ASN A 140 17.06 -19.67 6.20
N ILE A 141 16.57 -18.99 5.16
CA ILE A 141 17.29 -17.93 4.45
C ILE A 141 16.88 -16.59 5.05
N GLY A 142 17.82 -15.92 5.73
CA GLY A 142 17.56 -14.67 6.46
C GLY A 142 16.88 -13.57 5.62
N ILE A 143 17.30 -13.40 4.36
CA ILE A 143 16.71 -12.40 3.45
C ILE A 143 15.23 -12.70 3.18
N ILE A 144 14.89 -13.96 2.92
CA ILE A 144 13.50 -14.39 2.64
C ILE A 144 12.65 -14.23 3.89
N SER A 145 13.14 -14.68 5.05
CA SER A 145 12.43 -14.56 6.33
C SER A 145 12.15 -13.08 6.66
N THR A 146 13.15 -12.21 6.53
CA THR A 146 12.98 -10.76 6.77
C THR A 146 11.97 -10.14 5.81
N LEU A 147 12.08 -10.44 4.52
CA LEU A 147 11.16 -9.93 3.50
C LEU A 147 9.72 -10.37 3.78
N CYS A 148 9.50 -11.66 4.03
CA CYS A 148 8.17 -12.19 4.29
C CYS A 148 7.57 -11.68 5.61
N THR A 149 8.37 -11.50 6.66
CA THR A 149 7.94 -10.87 7.92
C THR A 149 7.47 -9.45 7.70
N MET A 150 8.22 -8.66 6.93
CA MET A 150 7.83 -7.29 6.60
C MET A 150 6.59 -7.22 5.72
N MET A 151 6.45 -8.15 4.78
CA MET A 151 5.23 -8.26 3.95
C MET A 151 4.01 -8.60 4.79
N ALA A 152 4.12 -9.57 5.70
CA ALA A 152 3.05 -9.93 6.62
C ALA A 152 2.61 -8.75 7.48
N ARG A 153 3.57 -8.04 8.08
CA ARG A 153 3.29 -6.82 8.85
C ARG A 153 2.67 -5.72 7.97
N GLY A 154 3.20 -5.54 6.77
CA GLY A 154 2.69 -4.58 5.78
C GLY A 154 1.23 -4.84 5.42
N ALA A 155 0.81 -6.09 5.27
CA ALA A 155 -0.57 -6.45 5.00
C ALA A 155 -1.54 -5.97 6.10
N ILE A 156 -1.18 -6.16 7.36
CA ILE A 156 -1.99 -5.69 8.50
C ILE A 156 -2.03 -4.17 8.57
N ILE A 157 -0.89 -3.50 8.39
CA ILE A 157 -0.82 -2.03 8.41
C ILE A 157 -1.65 -1.44 7.27
N SER A 158 -1.55 -1.99 6.06
CA SER A 158 -2.34 -1.55 4.90
C SER A 158 -3.84 -1.75 5.12
N MET A 159 -4.23 -2.90 5.65
CA MET A 159 -5.62 -3.19 6.01
C MET A 159 -6.17 -2.14 7.00
N LEU A 160 -5.45 -1.89 8.08
CA LEU A 160 -5.85 -0.91 9.10
C LEU A 160 -5.91 0.51 8.51
N THR A 161 -4.94 0.89 7.68
CA THR A 161 -4.92 2.20 7.03
C THR A 161 -6.14 2.38 6.13
N VAL A 162 -6.48 1.40 5.32
CA VAL A 162 -7.64 1.47 4.43
C VAL A 162 -8.95 1.48 5.22
N ILE A 163 -9.08 0.69 6.28
CA ILE A 163 -10.32 0.61 7.07
C ILE A 163 -10.54 1.89 7.91
N LEU A 164 -9.48 2.46 8.49
CA LEU A 164 -9.60 3.58 9.45
C LEU A 164 -9.41 4.94 8.80
N ILE A 165 -8.44 5.08 7.92
CA ILE A 165 -8.01 6.37 7.36
C ILE A 165 -8.77 6.70 6.08
N LEU A 166 -8.95 5.73 5.19
CA LEU A 166 -9.56 5.98 3.89
C LEU A 166 -11.02 6.49 3.99
N PRO A 167 -11.90 5.98 4.86
CA PRO A 167 -13.25 6.53 5.01
C PRO A 167 -13.25 8.01 5.40
N SER A 168 -12.33 8.41 6.28
CA SER A 168 -12.18 9.81 6.69
C SER A 168 -11.73 10.71 5.54
N PHE A 169 -10.81 10.23 4.71
CA PHE A 169 -10.39 10.96 3.51
C PHE A 169 -11.50 11.07 2.47
N LEU A 170 -12.28 10.02 2.23
CA LEU A 170 -13.40 10.06 1.30
C LEU A 170 -14.47 11.08 1.73
N MET A 171 -14.75 11.17 3.04
CA MET A 171 -15.67 12.19 3.57
C MET A 171 -15.10 13.61 3.48
N ALA A 172 -13.81 13.80 3.79
CA ALA A 172 -13.19 15.11 3.75
C ALA A 172 -13.12 15.69 2.33
N PHE A 173 -12.88 14.85 1.35
CA PHE A 173 -12.72 15.25 -0.05
C PHE A 173 -13.95 14.95 -0.93
N ASP A 174 -15.12 14.70 -0.33
CA ASP A 174 -16.37 14.39 -1.04
C ASP A 174 -16.72 15.45 -2.12
N ASN A 175 -16.56 16.73 -1.79
CA ASN A 175 -16.83 17.82 -2.73
C ASN A 175 -15.94 17.77 -4.00
N LEU A 176 -14.69 17.32 -3.86
CA LEU A 176 -13.78 17.14 -4.99
C LEU A 176 -14.10 15.89 -5.80
N ILE A 177 -14.64 14.86 -5.16
CA ILE A 177 -15.01 13.58 -5.78
C ILE A 177 -16.28 13.73 -6.61
N CYS A 178 -17.29 14.43 -6.08
CA CYS A 178 -18.58 14.61 -6.75
C CYS A 178 -18.59 15.71 -7.82
N HIS A 179 -17.65 16.68 -7.78
CA HIS A 179 -17.55 17.76 -8.78
C HIS A 179 -16.80 17.36 -10.06
N THR A 180 -16.07 16.23 -10.05
CA THR A 180 -15.25 15.76 -11.18
C THR A 180 -15.90 14.58 -11.92
N THR A 181 -17.15 14.33 -11.67
CA THR A 181 -17.99 13.41 -12.46
C THR A 181 -19.05 14.20 -13.20
#